data_6f7d56212686fea89effd2741e08366c
#
_entry.id   6f7d56212686fea89effd2741e08366c
#
_cell.length_a   1.000
_cell.length_b   1.000
_cell.length_c   1.000
_cell.angle_alpha   90.00
_cell.angle_beta   90.00
_cell.angle_gamma   90.00
#
_symmetry.space_group_name_H-M   'P 1'
#
loop_
_entity.id
_entity.type
_entity.pdbx_description
1 polymer ?
#
loop_
_entity_poly.entity_id
_entity_poly.type
_entity_poly.pdbx_seq_one_letter_code
_entity_poly.pdbx_strand_id
1 'polypeptide(L)'
;MTSVAGVRVPRLLYGTAWKKGDTERLVEAALAEGFRGIDTACQPRHYDEASVGAGVAHALGTGLSRPDLYLQTKFTPLSGQDRSNVPYDPRAPLPEQIAQSFEASLRNLRTDYLDCLVLHSPLPTLTQTLQAWRAMESLVDARGVRQLGISNCYDSTLLGTLCREARIKPAVVQNRFYAETGYDRGIRALCRDERIIYQSFWTLTANPHILDHPAVAEAASRLGRTAPQVLFRYLIENEVVPLTGTRSVEHMREDLAIFDFELSSDERRAIGRLLGDHA
;
A
#
# COMPACT_ATOMS: atom_id res chain seq x y z
N MET A 1 -2.78 8.57 -9.53
CA MET A 1 -2.85 9.81 -8.70
C MET A 1 -1.45 10.38 -8.55
N THR A 2 -1.32 11.67 -8.29
CA THR A 2 0.00 12.28 -8.00
C THR A 2 0.04 12.66 -6.53
N SER A 3 1.08 12.22 -5.81
CA SER A 3 1.26 12.52 -4.40
C SER A 3 1.74 13.95 -4.16
N VAL A 4 1.75 14.39 -2.90
CA VAL A 4 2.34 15.68 -2.49
C VAL A 4 3.82 15.80 -2.85
N ALA A 5 4.51 14.68 -3.01
CA ALA A 5 5.92 14.62 -3.45
C ALA A 5 6.08 14.65 -4.99
N GLY A 6 4.99 14.79 -5.75
CA GLY A 6 5.01 14.77 -7.20
C GLY A 6 5.21 13.39 -7.84
N VAL A 7 5.14 12.32 -7.06
CA VAL A 7 5.30 10.95 -7.53
C VAL A 7 3.95 10.42 -8.05
N ARG A 8 3.96 9.82 -9.25
CA ARG A 8 2.77 9.14 -9.79
C ARG A 8 2.55 7.81 -9.04
N VAL A 9 1.41 7.68 -8.37
CA VAL A 9 0.99 6.46 -7.67
C VAL A 9 -0.13 5.81 -8.46
N PRO A 10 -0.03 4.52 -8.85
CA PRO A 10 -1.13 3.78 -9.46
C PRO A 10 -2.37 3.78 -8.56
N ARG A 11 -3.56 3.74 -9.16
CA ARG A 11 -4.83 3.76 -8.42
C ARG A 11 -5.23 2.39 -7.87
N LEU A 12 -4.46 1.35 -8.20
CA LEU A 12 -4.57 -0.01 -7.70
C LEU A 12 -3.16 -0.58 -7.57
N LEU A 13 -2.84 -1.21 -6.44
CA LEU A 13 -1.53 -1.83 -6.19
C LEU A 13 -1.66 -3.34 -6.05
N TYR A 14 -0.64 -4.06 -6.52
CA TYR A 14 -0.52 -5.49 -6.26
C TYR A 14 0.29 -5.74 -4.99
N GLY A 15 -0.35 -6.29 -3.97
CA GLY A 15 0.25 -6.61 -2.67
C GLY A 15 0.84 -8.02 -2.66
N THR A 16 2.08 -8.14 -2.17
CA THR A 16 2.85 -9.40 -2.22
C THR A 16 2.90 -10.16 -0.90
N ALA A 17 2.18 -9.70 0.14
CA ALA A 17 2.12 -10.39 1.42
C ALA A 17 1.60 -11.83 1.30
N TRP A 18 2.21 -12.76 2.05
CA TRP A 18 1.75 -14.16 2.19
C TRP A 18 1.79 -15.00 0.90
N LYS A 19 2.55 -14.60 -0.12
CA LYS A 19 2.69 -15.35 -1.39
C LYS A 19 3.70 -16.49 -1.28
N LYS A 20 4.71 -16.37 -0.41
CA LYS A 20 5.77 -17.37 -0.20
C LYS A 20 6.42 -17.77 -1.53
N GLY A 21 6.59 -19.05 -1.79
CA GLY A 21 7.22 -19.58 -3.01
C GLY A 21 6.52 -19.22 -4.34
N ASP A 22 5.29 -18.69 -4.31
CA ASP A 22 4.61 -18.20 -5.51
C ASP A 22 4.91 -16.74 -5.84
N THR A 23 5.67 -16.03 -5.00
CA THR A 23 5.81 -14.56 -5.09
C THR A 23 6.32 -14.12 -6.47
N GLU A 24 7.40 -14.71 -6.97
CA GLU A 24 7.99 -14.37 -8.27
C GLU A 24 6.97 -14.53 -9.40
N ARG A 25 6.42 -15.72 -9.56
CA ARG A 25 5.43 -16.04 -10.60
C ARG A 25 4.20 -15.12 -10.55
N LEU A 26 3.72 -14.77 -9.34
CA LEU A 26 2.57 -13.89 -9.17
C LEU A 26 2.87 -12.43 -9.48
N VAL A 27 4.09 -11.95 -9.20
CA VAL A 27 4.54 -10.61 -9.59
C VAL A 27 4.67 -10.52 -11.10
N GLU A 28 5.28 -11.53 -11.75
CA GLU A 28 5.36 -11.63 -13.22
C GLU A 28 3.97 -11.57 -13.84
N ALA A 29 3.04 -12.40 -13.34
CA ALA A 29 1.66 -12.41 -13.83
C ALA A 29 0.97 -11.05 -13.66
N ALA A 30 1.08 -10.42 -12.49
CA ALA A 30 0.46 -9.12 -12.24
C ALA A 30 1.01 -8.03 -13.18
N LEU A 31 2.33 -8.00 -13.41
CA LEU A 31 2.96 -7.03 -14.32
C LEU A 31 2.59 -7.31 -15.78
N ALA A 32 2.50 -8.58 -16.20
CA ALA A 32 2.06 -8.98 -17.54
C ALA A 32 0.59 -8.60 -17.80
N GLU A 33 -0.28 -8.73 -16.80
CA GLU A 33 -1.69 -8.34 -16.90
C GLU A 33 -1.91 -6.81 -16.89
N GLY A 34 -0.91 -6.01 -16.50
CA GLY A 34 -0.99 -4.56 -16.58
C GLY A 34 -0.86 -3.81 -15.27
N PHE A 35 -0.65 -4.49 -14.14
CA PHE A 35 -0.28 -3.77 -12.91
C PHE A 35 1.02 -3.01 -13.10
N ARG A 36 1.10 -1.84 -12.50
CA ARG A 36 2.31 -0.98 -12.53
C ARG A 36 2.74 -0.54 -11.14
N GLY A 37 2.04 -0.97 -10.10
CA GLY A 37 2.38 -0.73 -8.71
C GLY A 37 2.49 -2.03 -7.93
N ILE A 38 3.64 -2.25 -7.30
CA ILE A 38 3.93 -3.41 -6.46
C ILE A 38 4.19 -2.92 -5.03
N ASP A 39 3.48 -3.52 -4.08
CA ASP A 39 3.66 -3.31 -2.64
C ASP A 39 4.26 -4.54 -1.98
N THR A 40 5.36 -4.36 -1.26
CA THR A 40 6.06 -5.38 -0.49
C THR A 40 6.55 -4.84 0.86
N ALA A 41 7.38 -5.58 1.59
CA ALA A 41 8.03 -5.11 2.81
C ALA A 41 9.32 -5.89 3.10
N CYS A 42 10.30 -5.22 3.71
CA CYS A 42 11.50 -5.85 4.26
C CYS A 42 11.17 -6.55 5.58
N GLN A 43 10.37 -7.60 5.48
CA GLN A 43 9.86 -8.42 6.58
C GLN A 43 9.74 -9.88 6.12
N PRO A 44 10.79 -10.69 6.24
CA PRO A 44 10.85 -12.05 5.68
C PRO A 44 9.77 -13.01 6.21
N ARG A 45 9.15 -12.69 7.34
CA ARG A 45 8.06 -13.50 7.91
C ARG A 45 6.85 -13.61 6.97
N HIS A 46 6.48 -12.50 6.31
CA HIS A 46 5.25 -12.39 5.52
C HIS A 46 5.50 -12.06 4.05
N TYR A 47 6.71 -11.61 3.69
CA TYR A 47 7.07 -11.13 2.38
C TYR A 47 8.36 -11.78 1.89
N ASP A 48 8.50 -11.89 0.59
CA ASP A 48 9.71 -12.35 -0.10
C ASP A 48 10.15 -11.29 -1.13
N GLU A 49 10.89 -10.27 -0.65
CA GLU A 49 11.37 -9.19 -1.52
C GLU A 49 12.31 -9.69 -2.62
N ALA A 50 13.09 -10.74 -2.37
CA ALA A 50 14.01 -11.28 -3.37
C ALA A 50 13.25 -11.86 -4.56
N SER A 51 12.17 -12.62 -4.29
CA SER A 51 11.28 -13.13 -5.32
C SER A 51 10.48 -12.00 -6.01
N VAL A 52 10.11 -10.92 -5.28
CA VAL A 52 9.53 -9.72 -5.93
C VAL A 52 10.53 -9.12 -6.92
N GLY A 53 11.80 -8.95 -6.52
CA GLY A 53 12.86 -8.42 -7.39
C GLY A 53 13.15 -9.31 -8.60
N ALA A 54 13.04 -10.64 -8.46
CA ALA A 54 13.17 -11.56 -9.58
C ALA A 54 12.04 -11.37 -10.61
N GLY A 55 10.77 -11.33 -10.16
CA GLY A 55 9.63 -11.10 -11.05
C GLY A 55 9.65 -9.72 -11.71
N VAL A 56 10.08 -8.67 -10.98
CA VAL A 56 10.29 -7.34 -11.57
C VAL A 56 11.40 -7.36 -12.63
N ALA A 57 12.54 -8.00 -12.34
CA ALA A 57 13.64 -8.09 -13.29
C ALA A 57 13.23 -8.83 -14.57
N HIS A 58 12.42 -9.89 -14.45
CA HIS A 58 11.84 -10.58 -15.61
C HIS A 58 10.99 -9.62 -16.46
N ALA A 59 10.08 -8.88 -15.84
CA ALA A 59 9.22 -7.93 -16.55
C ALA A 59 10.01 -6.80 -17.23
N LEU A 60 11.09 -6.31 -16.61
CA LEU A 60 12.00 -5.33 -17.23
C LEU A 60 12.74 -5.94 -18.44
N GLY A 61 13.11 -7.21 -18.38
CA GLY A 61 13.73 -7.94 -19.51
C GLY A 61 12.76 -8.17 -20.68
N THR A 62 11.45 -8.08 -20.47
CA THR A 62 10.42 -8.31 -21.49
C THR A 62 9.75 -7.02 -22.02
N GLY A 63 10.31 -5.84 -21.72
CA GLY A 63 9.93 -4.58 -22.38
C GLY A 63 9.35 -3.51 -21.48
N LEU A 64 9.16 -3.75 -20.18
CA LEU A 64 8.88 -2.69 -19.22
C LEU A 64 10.17 -1.93 -18.88
N SER A 65 10.06 -0.67 -18.54
CA SER A 65 11.19 0.09 -17.99
C SER A 65 10.96 0.41 -16.50
N ARG A 66 12.05 0.57 -15.73
CA ARG A 66 11.96 0.84 -14.29
C ARG A 66 11.12 2.09 -13.96
N PRO A 67 11.16 3.20 -14.73
CA PRO A 67 10.32 4.36 -14.50
C PRO A 67 8.80 4.12 -14.72
N ASP A 68 8.42 3.05 -15.43
CA ASP A 68 7.01 2.69 -15.62
C ASP A 68 6.40 2.03 -14.39
N LEU A 69 7.26 1.60 -13.44
CA LEU A 69 6.87 0.88 -12.24
C LEU A 69 6.89 1.78 -11.01
N TYR A 70 5.95 1.56 -10.14
CA TYR A 70 5.91 2.07 -8.78
C TYR A 70 6.24 0.93 -7.82
N LEU A 71 7.44 0.96 -7.24
CA LEU A 71 7.88 -0.03 -6.24
C LEU A 71 7.82 0.60 -4.85
N GLN A 72 6.98 0.02 -3.99
CA GLN A 72 6.79 0.40 -2.61
C GLN A 72 7.21 -0.74 -1.69
N THR A 73 8.08 -0.44 -0.74
CA THR A 73 8.44 -1.37 0.33
C THR A 73 8.40 -0.69 1.69
N LYS A 74 8.69 -1.44 2.77
CA LYS A 74 8.50 -0.95 4.13
C LYS A 74 9.70 -1.26 5.00
N PHE A 75 10.12 -0.28 5.82
CA PHE A 75 10.92 -0.56 7.00
C PHE A 75 9.99 -1.09 8.10
N THR A 76 10.25 -2.29 8.58
CA THR A 76 9.51 -2.91 9.67
C THR A 76 10.32 -2.82 10.95
N PRO A 77 9.83 -2.11 11.99
CA PRO A 77 10.49 -2.08 13.29
C PRO A 77 10.66 -3.47 13.90
N LEU A 78 11.62 -3.64 14.81
CA LEU A 78 11.97 -4.93 15.41
C LEU A 78 10.78 -5.66 16.06
N SER A 79 9.82 -4.91 16.59
CA SER A 79 8.58 -5.47 17.16
C SER A 79 7.71 -6.21 16.13
N GLY A 80 7.84 -5.88 14.84
CA GLY A 80 7.12 -6.53 13.74
C GLY A 80 7.94 -7.58 12.98
N GLN A 81 9.22 -7.80 13.35
CA GLN A 81 10.08 -8.79 12.73
C GLN A 81 10.01 -10.15 13.40
N ASP A 82 10.36 -11.19 12.67
CA ASP A 82 10.74 -12.48 13.25
C ASP A 82 12.17 -12.36 13.76
N ARG A 83 12.35 -12.53 15.07
CA ARG A 83 13.68 -12.39 15.71
C ARG A 83 14.75 -13.34 15.18
N SER A 84 14.34 -14.44 14.56
CA SER A 84 15.26 -15.41 13.94
C SER A 84 15.73 -14.99 12.55
N ASN A 85 15.04 -14.01 11.92
CA ASN A 85 15.34 -13.58 10.55
C ASN A 85 15.05 -12.08 10.38
N VAL A 86 15.91 -11.25 11.01
CA VAL A 86 15.84 -9.78 10.93
C VAL A 86 16.76 -9.30 9.81
N PRO A 87 16.30 -8.45 8.86
CA PRO A 87 17.09 -8.02 7.72
C PRO A 87 18.13 -6.91 8.04
N TYR A 88 18.32 -6.58 9.31
CA TYR A 88 19.27 -5.58 9.82
C TYR A 88 19.81 -6.00 11.19
N ASP A 89 20.90 -5.39 11.68
CA ASP A 89 21.39 -5.63 13.05
C ASP A 89 20.39 -5.05 14.08
N PRO A 90 19.69 -5.89 14.86
CA PRO A 90 18.71 -5.42 15.83
C PRO A 90 19.31 -4.65 17.01
N ARG A 91 20.65 -4.66 17.18
CA ARG A 91 21.38 -3.92 18.23
C ARG A 91 21.92 -2.58 17.74
N ALA A 92 21.91 -2.34 16.44
CA ALA A 92 22.33 -1.06 15.88
C ALA A 92 21.36 0.07 16.29
N PRO A 93 21.81 1.33 16.32
CA PRO A 93 20.92 2.48 16.48
C PRO A 93 19.81 2.50 15.41
N LEU A 94 18.62 3.01 15.76
CA LEU A 94 17.45 3.00 14.88
C LEU A 94 17.72 3.60 13.47
N PRO A 95 18.45 4.72 13.31
CA PRO A 95 18.77 5.21 11.97
C PRO A 95 19.59 4.23 11.14
N GLU A 96 20.49 3.49 11.78
CA GLU A 96 21.32 2.48 11.12
C GLU A 96 20.52 1.22 10.75
N GLN A 97 19.58 0.78 11.61
CA GLN A 97 18.63 -0.28 11.27
C GLN A 97 17.82 0.06 10.00
N ILE A 98 17.38 1.32 9.89
CA ILE A 98 16.64 1.81 8.72
C ILE A 98 17.51 1.80 7.47
N ALA A 99 18.74 2.27 7.56
CA ALA A 99 19.68 2.28 6.44
C ALA A 99 20.00 0.85 5.97
N GLN A 100 20.30 -0.07 6.89
CA GLN A 100 20.57 -1.48 6.57
C GLN A 100 19.34 -2.18 5.94
N SER A 101 18.15 -1.93 6.47
CA SER A 101 16.89 -2.44 5.90
C SER A 101 16.65 -1.91 4.49
N PHE A 102 16.90 -0.62 4.25
CA PHE A 102 16.78 0.01 2.94
C PHE A 102 17.77 -0.60 1.93
N GLU A 103 19.03 -0.77 2.31
CA GLU A 103 20.04 -1.42 1.46
C GLU A 103 19.67 -2.88 1.17
N ALA A 104 19.12 -3.61 2.15
CA ALA A 104 18.61 -4.96 1.93
C ALA A 104 17.47 -4.96 0.90
N SER A 105 16.52 -4.02 1.01
CA SER A 105 15.43 -3.86 0.03
C SER A 105 15.95 -3.55 -1.36
N LEU A 106 16.91 -2.65 -1.54
CA LEU A 106 17.48 -2.34 -2.86
C LEU A 106 18.12 -3.59 -3.50
N ARG A 107 18.91 -4.35 -2.72
CA ARG A 107 19.52 -5.61 -3.20
C ARG A 107 18.45 -6.65 -3.59
N ASN A 108 17.47 -6.86 -2.71
CA ASN A 108 16.39 -7.83 -2.92
C ASN A 108 15.55 -7.48 -4.14
N LEU A 109 15.15 -6.21 -4.27
CA LEU A 109 14.29 -5.73 -5.36
C LEU A 109 15.06 -5.46 -6.66
N ARG A 110 16.40 -5.60 -6.64
CA ARG A 110 17.29 -5.38 -7.81
C ARG A 110 17.10 -4.01 -8.45
N THR A 111 17.04 -2.97 -7.62
CA THR A 111 16.81 -1.58 -8.04
C THR A 111 17.73 -0.64 -7.26
N ASP A 112 18.00 0.52 -7.82
CA ASP A 112 18.83 1.57 -7.22
C ASP A 112 18.00 2.66 -6.51
N TYR A 113 16.67 2.62 -6.63
CA TYR A 113 15.77 3.52 -5.90
C TYR A 113 14.41 2.89 -5.63
N LEU A 114 13.70 3.43 -4.64
CA LEU A 114 12.30 3.12 -4.32
C LEU A 114 11.40 4.29 -4.68
N ASP A 115 10.20 4.00 -5.19
CA ASP A 115 9.19 5.05 -5.40
C ASP A 115 8.54 5.46 -4.07
N CYS A 116 8.42 4.52 -3.11
CA CYS A 116 7.96 4.81 -1.76
C CYS A 116 8.62 3.90 -0.73
N LEU A 117 9.11 4.49 0.37
CA LEU A 117 9.48 3.76 1.57
C LEU A 117 8.45 4.05 2.67
N VAL A 118 7.84 3.00 3.21
CA VAL A 118 6.78 3.11 4.21
C VAL A 118 7.33 2.69 5.57
N LEU A 119 7.12 3.50 6.61
CA LEU A 119 7.26 3.06 7.99
C LEU A 119 6.11 2.07 8.29
N HIS A 120 6.42 0.78 8.50
CA HIS A 120 5.43 -0.29 8.53
C HIS A 120 4.41 -0.17 9.69
N SER A 121 4.82 0.49 10.77
CA SER A 121 3.95 0.91 11.88
C SER A 121 4.60 2.07 12.64
N PRO A 122 3.84 2.91 13.34
CA PRO A 122 4.41 3.79 14.35
C PRO A 122 5.26 3.00 15.36
N LEU A 123 6.27 3.63 15.93
CA LEU A 123 7.04 3.09 17.04
C LEU A 123 6.31 3.37 18.38
N PRO A 124 6.71 2.72 19.50
CA PRO A 124 6.01 2.83 20.77
C PRO A 124 5.85 4.27 21.29
N THR A 125 6.75 5.18 20.92
CA THR A 125 6.63 6.60 21.30
C THR A 125 6.68 7.50 20.05
N LEU A 126 6.03 8.66 20.15
CA LEU A 126 6.10 9.68 19.09
C LEU A 126 7.56 10.10 18.81
N THR A 127 8.38 10.26 19.86
CA THR A 127 9.80 10.60 19.71
C THR A 127 10.56 9.58 18.85
N GLN A 128 10.34 8.29 19.10
CA GLN A 128 10.95 7.22 18.31
C GLN A 128 10.40 7.20 16.87
N THR A 129 9.11 7.43 16.69
CA THR A 129 8.49 7.54 15.37
C THR A 129 9.10 8.69 14.57
N LEU A 130 9.26 9.87 15.18
CA LEU A 130 9.91 11.02 14.55
C LEU A 130 11.41 10.76 14.29
N GLN A 131 12.11 10.05 15.17
CA GLN A 131 13.50 9.64 14.93
C GLN A 131 13.62 8.72 13.72
N ALA A 132 12.74 7.71 13.61
CA ALA A 132 12.68 6.85 12.44
C ALA A 132 12.39 7.66 11.17
N TRP A 133 11.41 8.57 11.26
CA TRP A 133 11.04 9.40 10.12
C TRP A 133 12.19 10.26 9.61
N ARG A 134 12.94 10.92 10.49
CA ARG A 134 14.13 11.71 10.13
C ARG A 134 15.20 10.87 9.44
N ALA A 135 15.41 9.62 9.89
CA ALA A 135 16.34 8.71 9.21
C ALA A 135 15.85 8.37 7.79
N MET A 136 14.53 8.16 7.61
CA MET A 136 13.93 7.93 6.28
C MET A 136 14.02 9.20 5.39
N GLU A 137 13.86 10.39 5.94
CA GLU A 137 14.05 11.66 5.21
C GLU A 137 15.46 11.77 4.63
N SER A 138 16.49 11.30 5.34
CA SER A 138 17.88 11.29 4.85
C SER A 138 18.04 10.39 3.60
N LEU A 139 17.26 9.32 3.49
CA LEU A 139 17.25 8.45 2.30
C LEU A 139 16.62 9.14 1.08
N VAL A 140 15.65 10.03 1.31
CA VAL A 140 15.09 10.89 0.24
C VAL A 140 16.12 11.91 -0.21
N ASP A 141 16.83 12.56 0.71
CA ASP A 141 17.90 13.51 0.39
C ASP A 141 19.02 12.86 -0.43
N ALA A 142 19.34 11.60 -0.13
CA ALA A 142 20.28 10.78 -0.89
C ALA A 142 19.73 10.28 -2.24
N ARG A 143 18.47 10.62 -2.58
CA ARG A 143 17.75 10.20 -3.81
C ARG A 143 17.54 8.69 -3.96
N GLY A 144 17.70 7.93 -2.88
CA GLY A 144 17.40 6.51 -2.88
C GLY A 144 15.89 6.21 -2.73
N VAL A 145 15.12 7.19 -2.26
CA VAL A 145 13.67 7.10 -2.07
C VAL A 145 13.01 8.35 -2.64
N ARG A 146 11.91 8.21 -3.37
CA ARG A 146 11.18 9.34 -3.97
C ARG A 146 10.17 9.97 -3.01
N GLN A 147 9.51 9.17 -2.17
CA GLN A 147 8.52 9.64 -1.20
C GLN A 147 8.42 8.69 0.01
N LEU A 148 7.86 9.19 1.10
CA LEU A 148 7.69 8.46 2.35
C LEU A 148 6.22 8.19 2.64
N GLY A 149 5.96 7.07 3.32
CA GLY A 149 4.64 6.71 3.83
C GLY A 149 4.69 6.14 5.24
N ILE A 150 3.52 6.01 5.85
CA ILE A 150 3.35 5.33 7.13
C ILE A 150 2.20 4.34 7.04
N SER A 151 2.33 3.19 7.70
CA SER A 151 1.31 2.14 7.72
C SER A 151 0.88 1.83 9.14
N ASN A 152 -0.29 1.20 9.28
CA ASN A 152 -0.85 0.84 10.59
C ASN A 152 -0.94 2.05 11.55
N CYS A 153 -1.20 3.23 11.01
CA CYS A 153 -1.32 4.48 11.74
C CYS A 153 -2.81 4.84 11.89
N TYR A 154 -3.41 4.44 13.01
CA TYR A 154 -4.83 4.61 13.29
C TYR A 154 -5.13 5.80 14.22
N ASP A 155 -4.09 6.45 14.75
CA ASP A 155 -4.19 7.64 15.59
C ASP A 155 -4.03 8.91 14.74
N SER A 156 -5.14 9.65 14.60
CA SER A 156 -5.16 10.91 13.85
C SER A 156 -4.31 12.01 14.51
N THR A 157 -4.14 11.97 15.83
CA THR A 157 -3.29 12.92 16.55
C THR A 157 -1.82 12.67 16.24
N LEU A 158 -1.40 11.40 16.22
CA LEU A 158 -0.06 11.01 15.81
C LEU A 158 0.22 11.40 14.36
N LEU A 159 -0.70 11.07 13.44
CA LEU A 159 -0.54 11.41 12.01
C LEU A 159 -0.49 12.93 11.81
N GLY A 160 -1.40 13.67 12.44
CA GLY A 160 -1.41 15.15 12.37
C GLY A 160 -0.12 15.76 12.94
N THR A 161 0.42 15.19 14.01
CA THR A 161 1.71 15.64 14.57
C THR A 161 2.86 15.31 13.62
N LEU A 162 2.88 14.12 13.04
CA LEU A 162 3.88 13.76 12.03
C LEU A 162 3.83 14.72 10.83
N CYS A 163 2.64 15.09 10.35
CA CYS A 163 2.49 16.06 9.26
C CYS A 163 3.03 17.46 9.60
N ARG A 164 2.95 17.88 10.87
CA ARG A 164 3.48 19.19 11.32
C ARG A 164 4.98 19.18 11.56
N GLU A 165 5.50 18.10 12.17
CA GLU A 165 6.89 18.03 12.65
C GLU A 165 7.85 17.49 11.60
N ALA A 166 7.37 16.73 10.62
CA ALA A 166 8.20 16.18 9.55
C ALA A 166 8.59 17.25 8.54
N ARG A 167 9.86 17.28 8.17
CA ARG A 167 10.37 18.12 7.08
C ARG A 167 9.81 17.65 5.73
N ILE A 168 9.77 16.33 5.54
CA ILE A 168 9.14 15.68 4.39
C ILE A 168 7.86 15.02 4.90
N LYS A 169 6.71 15.58 4.57
CA LYS A 169 5.40 15.05 4.98
C LYS A 169 5.16 13.64 4.43
N PRO A 170 4.37 12.81 5.14
CA PRO A 170 3.87 11.57 4.56
C PRO A 170 3.15 11.83 3.24
N ALA A 171 3.53 11.12 2.19
CA ALA A 171 2.82 11.12 0.92
C ALA A 171 1.78 10.00 0.82
N VAL A 172 1.94 8.98 1.67
CA VAL A 172 1.10 7.77 1.71
C VAL A 172 0.79 7.40 3.15
N VAL A 173 -0.47 7.05 3.40
CA VAL A 173 -0.90 6.29 4.59
C VAL A 173 -1.49 4.98 4.11
N GLN A 174 -1.01 3.85 4.65
CA GLN A 174 -1.48 2.51 4.27
C GLN A 174 -2.01 1.76 5.48
N ASN A 175 -3.34 1.61 5.59
CA ASN A 175 -3.97 0.97 6.74
C ASN A 175 -4.86 -0.22 6.33
N ARG A 176 -5.11 -1.12 7.30
CA ARG A 176 -6.16 -2.12 7.16
C ARG A 176 -7.51 -1.41 7.11
N PHE A 177 -8.30 -1.79 6.11
CA PHE A 177 -9.62 -1.21 5.89
C PHE A 177 -10.69 -2.15 6.44
N TYR A 178 -11.25 -1.84 7.62
CA TYR A 178 -12.18 -2.73 8.31
C TYR A 178 -13.04 -1.98 9.34
N ALA A 179 -14.12 -2.65 9.79
CA ALA A 179 -15.16 -2.05 10.62
C ALA A 179 -14.66 -1.59 12.00
N GLU A 180 -13.70 -2.31 12.60
CA GLU A 180 -13.18 -2.04 13.95
C GLU A 180 -12.50 -0.65 14.06
N THR A 181 -11.98 -0.11 12.96
CA THR A 181 -11.42 1.25 12.92
C THR A 181 -12.42 2.28 12.35
N GLY A 182 -13.69 1.88 12.16
CA GLY A 182 -14.69 2.71 11.49
C GLY A 182 -14.27 3.06 10.05
N TYR A 183 -13.60 2.11 9.37
CA TYR A 183 -13.06 2.30 8.01
C TYR A 183 -12.14 3.50 7.89
N ASP A 184 -11.45 3.85 8.96
CA ASP A 184 -10.48 4.95 9.06
C ASP A 184 -11.02 6.31 8.59
N ARG A 185 -12.32 6.60 8.79
CA ARG A 185 -12.94 7.84 8.30
C ARG A 185 -12.20 9.11 8.72
N GLY A 186 -11.78 9.19 9.99
CA GLY A 186 -11.00 10.33 10.49
C GLY A 186 -9.62 10.44 9.84
N ILE A 187 -8.92 9.31 9.67
CA ILE A 187 -7.62 9.25 8.99
C ILE A 187 -7.79 9.62 7.50
N ARG A 188 -8.82 9.07 6.82
CA ARG A 188 -9.10 9.40 5.41
C ARG A 188 -9.43 10.89 5.21
N ALA A 189 -10.18 11.48 6.15
CA ALA A 189 -10.45 12.92 6.12
C ALA A 189 -9.15 13.73 6.25
N LEU A 190 -8.33 13.43 7.26
CA LEU A 190 -7.02 14.08 7.44
C LEU A 190 -6.11 13.87 6.21
N CYS A 191 -6.12 12.68 5.60
CA CYS A 191 -5.37 12.43 4.39
C CYS A 191 -5.80 13.34 3.23
N ARG A 192 -7.11 13.56 3.03
CA ARG A 192 -7.62 14.51 2.01
C ARG A 192 -7.16 15.93 2.29
N ASP A 193 -7.31 16.40 3.54
CA ASP A 193 -6.91 17.75 3.94
C ASP A 193 -5.40 18.00 3.73
N GLU A 194 -4.56 17.01 4.04
CA GLU A 194 -3.11 17.06 3.89
C GLU A 194 -2.61 16.62 2.49
N ARG A 195 -3.52 16.23 1.57
CA ARG A 195 -3.21 15.69 0.23
C ARG A 195 -2.37 14.41 0.26
N ILE A 196 -2.56 13.59 1.28
CA ILE A 196 -1.90 12.30 1.46
C ILE A 196 -2.73 11.23 0.75
N ILE A 197 -2.10 10.35 0.01
CA ILE A 197 -2.77 9.21 -0.64
C ILE A 197 -3.04 8.14 0.42
N TYR A 198 -4.33 7.85 0.66
CA TYR A 198 -4.72 6.75 1.51
C TYR A 198 -4.77 5.45 0.72
N GLN A 199 -4.07 4.42 1.21
CA GLN A 199 -4.04 3.07 0.64
C GLN A 199 -4.71 2.10 1.60
N SER A 200 -5.55 1.19 1.08
CA SER A 200 -6.26 0.19 1.88
C SER A 200 -5.73 -1.21 1.63
N PHE A 201 -5.40 -1.96 2.70
CA PHE A 201 -5.10 -3.38 2.59
C PHE A 201 -6.13 -4.24 3.35
N TRP A 202 -6.21 -5.53 3.03
CA TRP A 202 -7.22 -6.48 3.53
C TRP A 202 -8.67 -6.06 3.20
N THR A 203 -8.83 -5.24 2.22
CA THR A 203 -10.08 -4.58 1.83
C THR A 203 -11.23 -5.57 1.57
N LEU A 204 -10.96 -6.66 0.87
CA LEU A 204 -11.95 -7.71 0.63
C LEU A 204 -12.03 -8.69 1.80
N THR A 205 -10.89 -9.18 2.25
CA THR A 205 -10.78 -10.24 3.25
C THR A 205 -11.34 -9.85 4.62
N ALA A 206 -11.21 -8.57 5.01
CA ALA A 206 -11.73 -8.07 6.27
C ALA A 206 -13.22 -7.67 6.21
N ASN A 207 -13.83 -7.64 5.02
CA ASN A 207 -15.18 -7.09 4.81
C ASN A 207 -16.11 -8.02 4.00
N PRO A 208 -16.21 -9.32 4.33
CA PRO A 208 -17.13 -10.22 3.62
C PRO A 208 -18.58 -9.75 3.72
N HIS A 209 -18.98 -9.18 4.86
CA HIS A 209 -20.33 -8.64 5.08
C HIS A 209 -20.72 -7.50 4.13
N ILE A 210 -19.74 -6.74 3.62
CA ILE A 210 -19.99 -5.72 2.59
C ILE A 210 -20.16 -6.36 1.24
N LEU A 211 -19.33 -7.35 0.90
CA LEU A 211 -19.40 -8.06 -0.37
C LEU A 211 -20.74 -8.82 -0.52
N ASP A 212 -21.26 -9.35 0.58
CA ASP A 212 -22.54 -10.10 0.63
C ASP A 212 -23.77 -9.17 0.76
N HIS A 213 -23.58 -7.85 0.89
CA HIS A 213 -24.67 -6.92 1.13
C HIS A 213 -25.53 -6.72 -0.14
N PRO A 214 -26.88 -6.70 -0.04
CA PRO A 214 -27.79 -6.53 -1.20
C PRO A 214 -27.43 -5.35 -2.09
N ALA A 215 -27.08 -4.18 -1.53
CA ALA A 215 -26.72 -3.00 -2.31
C ALA A 215 -25.48 -3.22 -3.21
N VAL A 216 -24.52 -4.05 -2.77
CA VAL A 216 -23.34 -4.40 -3.57
C VAL A 216 -23.71 -5.45 -4.61
N ALA A 217 -24.52 -6.45 -4.24
CA ALA A 217 -25.00 -7.50 -5.16
C ALA A 217 -25.87 -6.92 -6.29
N GLU A 218 -26.76 -5.99 -6.00
CA GLU A 218 -27.61 -5.30 -6.98
C GLU A 218 -26.77 -4.48 -7.96
N ALA A 219 -25.80 -3.70 -7.46
CA ALA A 219 -24.87 -2.95 -8.30
C ALA A 219 -24.02 -3.89 -9.18
N ALA A 220 -23.52 -5.00 -8.62
CA ALA A 220 -22.76 -6.01 -9.35
C ALA A 220 -23.59 -6.62 -10.49
N SER A 221 -24.83 -7.00 -10.21
CA SER A 221 -25.76 -7.55 -11.20
C SER A 221 -26.07 -6.55 -12.33
N ARG A 222 -26.39 -5.30 -11.98
CA ARG A 222 -26.68 -4.24 -12.97
C ARG A 222 -25.51 -3.99 -13.91
N LEU A 223 -24.28 -4.01 -13.34
CA LEU A 223 -23.05 -3.69 -14.07
C LEU A 223 -22.46 -4.90 -14.80
N GLY A 224 -22.94 -6.12 -14.55
CA GLY A 224 -22.28 -7.34 -15.03
C GLY A 224 -20.88 -7.50 -14.46
N ARG A 225 -20.68 -7.13 -13.19
CA ARG A 225 -19.38 -7.14 -12.48
C ARG A 225 -19.48 -7.98 -11.20
N THR A 226 -18.33 -8.28 -10.60
CA THR A 226 -18.28 -8.98 -9.31
C THR A 226 -18.41 -8.02 -8.13
N ALA A 227 -18.84 -8.50 -6.97
CA ALA A 227 -18.90 -7.71 -5.74
C ALA A 227 -17.53 -7.10 -5.35
N PRO A 228 -16.39 -7.83 -5.45
CA PRO A 228 -15.05 -7.23 -5.29
C PRO A 228 -14.80 -6.05 -6.21
N GLN A 229 -15.14 -6.15 -7.50
CA GLN A 229 -14.97 -5.05 -8.46
C GLN A 229 -15.80 -3.82 -8.04
N VAL A 230 -17.04 -4.01 -7.61
CA VAL A 230 -17.92 -2.93 -7.13
C VAL A 230 -17.32 -2.22 -5.92
N LEU A 231 -16.82 -2.98 -4.93
CA LEU A 231 -16.21 -2.38 -3.74
C LEU A 231 -14.90 -1.64 -4.09
N PHE A 232 -14.02 -2.23 -4.89
CA PHE A 232 -12.81 -1.54 -5.34
C PHE A 232 -13.15 -0.29 -6.16
N ARG A 233 -14.15 -0.34 -7.05
CA ARG A 233 -14.59 0.83 -7.80
C ARG A 233 -15.08 1.94 -6.88
N TYR A 234 -15.90 1.62 -5.88
CA TYR A 234 -16.35 2.57 -4.87
C TYR A 234 -15.16 3.26 -4.19
N LEU A 235 -14.15 2.49 -3.78
CA LEU A 235 -12.98 3.03 -3.09
C LEU A 235 -12.18 3.98 -3.97
N ILE A 236 -11.91 3.62 -5.22
CA ILE A 236 -11.16 4.52 -6.12
C ILE A 236 -11.93 5.79 -6.50
N GLU A 237 -13.26 5.75 -6.53
CA GLU A 237 -14.09 6.95 -6.71
C GLU A 237 -14.06 7.86 -5.48
N ASN A 238 -13.73 7.31 -4.29
CA ASN A 238 -13.55 8.04 -3.04
C ASN A 238 -12.07 8.27 -2.68
N GLU A 239 -11.18 8.31 -3.70
CA GLU A 239 -9.75 8.64 -3.57
C GLU A 239 -8.95 7.68 -2.69
N VAL A 240 -9.48 6.47 -2.45
CA VAL A 240 -8.75 5.39 -1.78
C VAL A 240 -8.06 4.52 -2.82
N VAL A 241 -6.79 4.20 -2.62
CA VAL A 241 -6.02 3.27 -3.44
C VAL A 241 -6.04 1.88 -2.80
N PRO A 242 -6.83 0.93 -3.30
CA PRO A 242 -6.84 -0.41 -2.74
C PRO A 242 -5.60 -1.20 -3.14
N LEU A 243 -5.20 -2.12 -2.25
CA LEU A 243 -4.26 -3.18 -2.54
C LEU A 243 -5.01 -4.47 -2.79
N THR A 244 -4.80 -5.09 -3.94
CA THR A 244 -5.23 -6.47 -4.18
C THR A 244 -4.10 -7.44 -3.92
N GLY A 245 -4.42 -8.59 -3.38
CA GLY A 245 -3.48 -9.66 -3.09
C GLY A 245 -3.90 -10.99 -3.72
N THR A 246 -4.65 -10.96 -4.81
CA THR A 246 -5.14 -12.18 -5.48
C THR A 246 -4.00 -13.08 -5.97
N ARG A 247 -4.26 -14.38 -6.05
CA ARG A 247 -3.38 -15.40 -6.63
C ARG A 247 -3.91 -15.90 -7.99
N SER A 248 -5.07 -15.42 -8.43
CA SER A 248 -5.73 -15.77 -9.68
C SER A 248 -5.46 -14.71 -10.75
N VAL A 249 -4.99 -15.12 -11.90
CA VAL A 249 -4.83 -14.25 -13.07
C VAL A 249 -6.18 -13.69 -13.55
N GLU A 250 -7.24 -14.47 -13.45
CA GLU A 250 -8.60 -14.01 -13.75
C GLU A 250 -9.02 -12.84 -12.85
N HIS A 251 -8.84 -12.99 -11.53
CA HIS A 251 -9.10 -11.89 -10.59
C HIS A 251 -8.17 -10.69 -10.80
N MET A 252 -6.92 -10.88 -11.27
CA MET A 252 -6.05 -9.76 -11.64
C MET A 252 -6.64 -8.93 -12.80
N ARG A 253 -7.21 -9.60 -13.81
CA ARG A 253 -7.91 -8.93 -14.94
C ARG A 253 -9.17 -8.23 -14.47
N GLU A 254 -9.98 -8.89 -13.64
CA GLU A 254 -11.18 -8.31 -13.04
C GLU A 254 -10.85 -7.05 -12.22
N ASP A 255 -9.80 -7.12 -11.38
CA ASP A 255 -9.34 -6.00 -10.56
C ASP A 255 -8.86 -4.82 -11.43
N LEU A 256 -8.21 -5.07 -12.56
CA LEU A 256 -7.81 -4.03 -13.50
C LEU A 256 -9.00 -3.45 -14.27
N ALA A 257 -10.05 -4.23 -14.51
CA ALA A 257 -11.26 -3.79 -15.21
C ALA A 257 -12.17 -2.88 -14.35
N ILE A 258 -11.81 -2.58 -13.09
CA ILE A 258 -12.55 -1.62 -12.25
C ILE A 258 -12.52 -0.18 -12.78
N PHE A 259 -11.67 0.10 -13.76
CA PHE A 259 -11.59 1.41 -14.41
C PHE A 259 -12.58 1.56 -15.59
N ASP A 260 -13.23 0.48 -16.02
CA ASP A 260 -14.07 0.43 -17.23
C ASP A 260 -15.55 0.75 -16.97
N PHE A 261 -15.94 1.02 -15.75
CA PHE A 261 -17.32 1.32 -15.37
C PHE A 261 -17.38 2.36 -14.25
N GLU A 262 -18.57 2.92 -14.02
CA GLU A 262 -18.84 3.86 -12.94
C GLU A 262 -20.06 3.42 -12.14
N LEU A 263 -20.04 3.75 -10.84
CA LEU A 263 -21.20 3.57 -9.97
C LEU A 263 -22.16 4.76 -10.13
N SER A 264 -23.47 4.46 -10.15
CA SER A 264 -24.47 5.52 -10.06
C SER A 264 -24.40 6.25 -8.72
N SER A 265 -24.99 7.45 -8.64
CA SER A 265 -25.06 8.20 -7.40
C SER A 265 -25.81 7.45 -6.29
N ASP A 266 -26.84 6.66 -6.64
CA ASP A 266 -27.61 5.87 -5.68
C ASP A 266 -26.76 4.71 -5.12
N GLU A 267 -26.03 4.00 -5.96
CA GLU A 267 -25.12 2.93 -5.56
C GLU A 267 -23.99 3.47 -4.67
N ARG A 268 -23.37 4.59 -5.04
CA ARG A 268 -22.35 5.25 -4.19
C ARG A 268 -22.91 5.58 -2.81
N ARG A 269 -24.11 6.16 -2.74
CA ARG A 269 -24.76 6.47 -1.46
C ARG A 269 -25.10 5.21 -0.67
N ALA A 270 -25.58 4.17 -1.32
CA ALA A 270 -25.93 2.90 -0.67
C ALA A 270 -24.69 2.21 -0.08
N ILE A 271 -23.60 2.10 -0.84
CA ILE A 271 -22.33 1.52 -0.38
C ILE A 271 -21.68 2.43 0.68
N GLY A 272 -21.71 3.75 0.49
CA GLY A 272 -21.19 4.71 1.46
C GLY A 272 -21.80 4.57 2.84
N ARG A 273 -23.12 4.35 2.93
CA ARG A 273 -23.79 4.09 4.22
C ARG A 273 -23.24 2.86 4.94
N LEU A 274 -22.84 1.81 4.22
CA LEU A 274 -22.24 0.61 4.83
C LEU A 274 -20.88 0.90 5.47
N LEU A 275 -20.14 1.82 4.88
CA LEU A 275 -18.83 2.28 5.36
C LEU A 275 -18.92 3.47 6.30
N GLY A 276 -20.16 3.93 6.60
CA GLY A 276 -20.41 5.12 7.40
C GLY A 276 -19.94 6.42 6.74
N ASP A 277 -19.73 6.40 5.44
CA ASP A 277 -19.47 7.60 4.64
C ASP A 277 -20.83 8.29 4.41
N HIS A 278 -21.08 9.37 5.14
CA HIS A 278 -22.26 10.21 4.91
C HIS A 278 -21.95 11.18 3.78
N ALA A 279 -22.86 11.23 2.80
CA ALA A 279 -22.81 12.20 1.70
C ALA A 279 -22.96 13.64 2.20
#